data_7d4b991aa0e6452c315296ba8748f979
#
_entry.id   7d4b991aa0e6452c315296ba8748f979
#
_cell.length_a   1.000
_cell.length_b   1.000
_cell.length_c   1.000
_cell.angle_alpha   90.00
_cell.angle_beta   90.00
_cell.angle_gamma   90.00
#
_symmetry.space_group_name_H-M   'P 1'
#
loop_
_entity.id
_entity.type
_entity.pdbx_description
1 polymer ?
#
loop_
_entity_poly.entity_id
_entity_poly.type
_entity_poly.pdbx_seq_one_letter_code
_entity_poly.pdbx_strand_id
1 'polypeptide(L)'
;MADPAQHVVFGTSGHRGSSLDGAFNDAHIAAITQAIAEYRVQQGIGGLLLIGRDTHGLSAPAQQTALEVLAGNGVRFAIDSRDSYTPTPAVSHAILKLNAEARKAGEAAQVDGIVITPSHNPPRDGGFKYNPPHGGPADSDATGRIADRANELLRADNDGVKRASAADAKQAAETFDFRTSYVKDLPSVVDMDAIRKAGVRIGADPMGGASVEYWSQIATVHGLNLTVVNDKVDPQWAFMTLDTDGKIRMDCSSANAMASLISQRESYDVATGNDADSDRHGIVTADAGLMNPNHYLAVAIQYLFANRPGWGQDVAVGKTLVSSSMIDRVVSGLGRSLLEVPVGFKYFVPGLLDGTVGFGGEESAGASFLRQDGTVWTTDKDGIILCLLAAEIIAVTGKSPSRHYADLVERYGDPAYARVDAPASRAQKAKLAKLAPQDVSATELAGEQITAKLTEAPGNGAAIGGLKVTTESAWFAARPSGTEDVYKIYAESFKGKDHLAQVQDAAREVVSAALG
;
A
#
# COMPACT_ATOMS: atom_id res chain seq x y z
N MET A 1 -28.44 11.54 -6.47
CA MET A 1 -27.03 11.87 -6.14
C MET A 1 -26.85 13.36 -5.85
N ALA A 2 -27.64 13.88 -4.91
CA ALA A 2 -27.54 15.27 -4.46
C ALA A 2 -26.40 15.46 -3.42
N ASP A 3 -25.99 14.41 -2.74
CA ASP A 3 -24.97 14.44 -1.70
C ASP A 3 -23.57 14.11 -2.31
N PRO A 4 -22.62 15.06 -2.27
CA PRO A 4 -21.25 14.82 -2.72
C PRO A 4 -20.53 13.70 -1.97
N ALA A 5 -20.93 13.38 -0.73
CA ALA A 5 -20.36 12.29 0.06
C ALA A 5 -20.66 10.89 -0.53
N GLN A 6 -21.68 10.81 -1.40
CA GLN A 6 -22.06 9.58 -2.09
C GLN A 6 -21.44 9.46 -3.51
N HIS A 7 -20.61 10.41 -3.92
CA HIS A 7 -19.95 10.33 -5.23
C HIS A 7 -18.86 9.25 -5.23
N VAL A 8 -18.69 8.60 -6.36
CA VAL A 8 -17.51 7.77 -6.60
C VAL A 8 -16.29 8.67 -6.67
N VAL A 9 -15.36 8.45 -5.75
CA VAL A 9 -14.06 9.14 -5.70
C VAL A 9 -13.00 8.08 -5.50
N PHE A 10 -12.09 7.97 -6.45
CA PHE A 10 -10.90 7.15 -6.25
C PHE A 10 -9.88 7.97 -5.45
N GLY A 11 -9.64 7.53 -4.22
CA GLY A 11 -8.59 8.09 -3.38
C GLY A 11 -7.19 7.71 -3.89
N THR A 12 -6.29 7.35 -2.97
CA THR A 12 -4.92 6.95 -3.34
C THR A 12 -4.87 5.66 -4.16
N SER A 13 -5.83 4.74 -3.94
CA SER A 13 -5.79 3.41 -4.58
C SER A 13 -7.18 2.79 -4.86
N GLY A 14 -8.26 3.55 -4.84
CA GLY A 14 -9.60 2.99 -5.12
C GLY A 14 -10.72 3.78 -4.47
N HIS A 15 -11.96 3.49 -4.85
CA HIS A 15 -13.16 4.01 -4.20
C HIS A 15 -13.41 3.24 -2.91
N ARG A 16 -13.73 3.95 -1.82
CA ARG A 16 -14.08 3.38 -0.51
C ARG A 16 -15.30 4.06 0.06
N GLY A 17 -16.09 3.32 0.81
CA GLY A 17 -17.27 3.86 1.47
C GLY A 17 -18.01 2.79 2.28
N SER A 18 -19.08 3.20 2.95
CA SER A 18 -19.96 2.29 3.67
C SER A 18 -21.34 2.21 3.01
N SER A 19 -21.93 1.03 3.02
CA SER A 19 -23.31 0.86 2.58
C SER A 19 -24.29 1.59 3.51
N LEU A 20 -23.94 1.73 4.79
CA LEU A 20 -24.75 2.43 5.78
C LEU A 20 -24.82 3.95 5.52
N ASP A 21 -23.80 4.51 4.87
CA ASP A 21 -23.74 5.93 4.51
C ASP A 21 -24.16 6.17 3.05
N GLY A 22 -24.59 5.11 2.34
CA GLY A 22 -25.02 5.17 0.95
C GLY A 22 -23.87 5.44 -0.04
N ALA A 23 -22.61 5.27 0.37
CA ALA A 23 -21.42 5.55 -0.45
C ALA A 23 -20.80 4.28 -1.08
N PHE A 24 -21.24 3.09 -0.69
CA PHE A 24 -20.77 1.82 -1.24
C PHE A 24 -21.91 0.80 -1.24
N ASN A 25 -22.58 0.64 -2.36
CA ASN A 25 -23.71 -0.28 -2.53
C ASN A 25 -23.75 -0.84 -3.96
N ASP A 26 -24.74 -1.68 -4.26
CA ASP A 26 -24.89 -2.32 -5.57
C ASP A 26 -24.86 -1.32 -6.74
N ALA A 27 -25.50 -0.17 -6.61
CA ALA A 27 -25.51 0.84 -7.66
C ALA A 27 -24.11 1.41 -7.95
N HIS A 28 -23.31 1.66 -6.90
CA HIS A 28 -21.92 2.14 -7.05
C HIS A 28 -21.05 1.10 -7.73
N ILE A 29 -21.13 -0.15 -7.28
CA ILE A 29 -20.33 -1.25 -7.85
C ILE A 29 -20.69 -1.47 -9.32
N ALA A 30 -21.97 -1.45 -9.65
CA ALA A 30 -22.44 -1.60 -11.03
C ALA A 30 -21.92 -0.46 -11.92
N ALA A 31 -22.02 0.80 -11.46
CA ALA A 31 -21.52 1.96 -12.20
C ALA A 31 -20.00 1.94 -12.38
N ILE A 32 -19.23 1.64 -11.31
CA ILE A 32 -17.76 1.56 -11.37
C ILE A 32 -17.33 0.44 -12.32
N THR A 33 -17.95 -0.73 -12.23
CA THR A 33 -17.60 -1.88 -13.08
C THR A 33 -17.93 -1.60 -14.55
N GLN A 34 -19.07 -0.96 -14.84
CA GLN A 34 -19.42 -0.53 -16.20
C GLN A 34 -18.39 0.48 -16.74
N ALA A 35 -18.01 1.47 -15.91
CA ALA A 35 -17.01 2.47 -16.28
C ALA A 35 -15.65 1.83 -16.56
N ILE A 36 -15.23 0.81 -15.80
CA ILE A 36 -14.01 0.05 -16.05
C ILE A 36 -14.12 -0.73 -17.36
N ALA A 37 -15.25 -1.40 -17.64
CA ALA A 37 -15.45 -2.12 -18.88
C ALA A 37 -15.35 -1.19 -20.12
N GLU A 38 -15.95 0.01 -20.04
CA GLU A 38 -15.86 1.04 -21.08
C GLU A 38 -14.43 1.60 -21.21
N TYR A 39 -13.73 1.87 -20.08
CA TYR A 39 -12.34 2.30 -20.06
C TYR A 39 -11.42 1.28 -20.75
N ARG A 40 -11.59 -0.03 -20.46
CA ARG A 40 -10.82 -1.10 -21.11
C ARG A 40 -10.95 -1.07 -22.62
N VAL A 41 -12.18 -0.90 -23.13
CA VAL A 41 -12.43 -0.78 -24.58
C VAL A 41 -11.70 0.44 -25.15
N GLN A 42 -11.78 1.60 -24.49
CA GLN A 42 -11.11 2.83 -24.91
C GLN A 42 -9.59 2.71 -24.94
N GLN A 43 -9.01 1.91 -24.03
CA GLN A 43 -7.57 1.67 -23.93
C GLN A 43 -7.09 0.46 -24.75
N GLY A 44 -7.99 -0.25 -25.43
CA GLY A 44 -7.67 -1.47 -26.19
C GLY A 44 -7.24 -2.65 -25.29
N ILE A 45 -7.67 -2.67 -24.02
CA ILE A 45 -7.38 -3.75 -23.08
C ILE A 45 -8.37 -4.90 -23.33
N GLY A 46 -7.91 -5.92 -24.04
CA GLY A 46 -8.76 -7.07 -24.45
C GLY A 46 -8.45 -8.37 -23.70
N GLY A 47 -7.51 -8.35 -22.76
CA GLY A 47 -7.09 -9.53 -22.01
C GLY A 47 -8.09 -10.01 -20.95
N LEU A 48 -7.71 -11.07 -20.23
CA LEU A 48 -8.44 -11.58 -19.08
C LEU A 48 -8.43 -10.55 -17.94
N LEU A 49 -9.58 -10.30 -17.31
CA LEU A 49 -9.68 -9.48 -16.11
C LEU A 49 -9.68 -10.37 -14.87
N LEU A 50 -8.69 -10.21 -13.99
CA LEU A 50 -8.58 -10.96 -12.74
C LEU A 50 -9.33 -10.25 -11.61
N ILE A 51 -10.04 -11.01 -10.77
CA ILE A 51 -10.80 -10.42 -9.65
C ILE A 51 -10.39 -11.08 -8.35
N GLY A 52 -9.86 -10.26 -7.43
CA GLY A 52 -9.60 -10.63 -6.05
C GLY A 52 -10.57 -9.93 -5.09
N ARG A 53 -10.85 -10.57 -3.94
CA ARG A 53 -11.61 -9.97 -2.85
C ARG A 53 -10.95 -10.25 -1.49
N ASP A 54 -11.10 -9.34 -0.56
CA ASP A 54 -10.71 -9.54 0.84
C ASP A 54 -11.84 -10.11 1.68
N THR A 55 -11.66 -10.11 3.01
CA THR A 55 -12.55 -10.70 3.99
C THR A 55 -13.63 -9.74 4.53
N HIS A 56 -13.68 -8.48 4.07
CA HIS A 56 -14.76 -7.56 4.46
C HIS A 56 -16.13 -8.06 4.03
N GLY A 57 -17.14 -7.83 4.88
CA GLY A 57 -18.49 -8.31 4.63
C GLY A 57 -19.12 -7.80 3.32
N LEU A 58 -18.74 -6.61 2.87
CA LEU A 58 -19.21 -6.03 1.61
C LEU A 58 -18.46 -6.56 0.37
N SER A 59 -17.33 -7.26 0.53
CA SER A 59 -16.51 -7.66 -0.61
C SER A 59 -17.15 -8.78 -1.45
N ALA A 60 -17.79 -9.77 -0.83
CA ALA A 60 -18.46 -10.84 -1.55
C ALA A 60 -19.68 -10.35 -2.37
N PRO A 61 -20.63 -9.58 -1.82
CA PRO A 61 -21.73 -9.04 -2.62
C PRO A 61 -21.26 -8.07 -3.71
N ALA A 62 -20.19 -7.27 -3.45
CA ALA A 62 -19.61 -6.41 -4.47
C ALA A 62 -18.99 -7.21 -5.62
N GLN A 63 -18.31 -8.33 -5.31
CA GLN A 63 -17.83 -9.24 -6.35
C GLN A 63 -18.98 -9.77 -7.21
N GLN A 64 -20.06 -10.22 -6.61
CA GLN A 64 -21.22 -10.73 -7.36
C GLN A 64 -21.76 -9.69 -8.34
N THR A 65 -21.96 -8.45 -7.89
CA THR A 65 -22.40 -7.36 -8.77
C THR A 65 -21.40 -7.09 -9.90
N ALA A 66 -20.10 -7.09 -9.60
CA ALA A 66 -19.06 -6.89 -10.60
C ALA A 66 -19.07 -7.98 -11.67
N LEU A 67 -19.23 -9.27 -11.29
CA LEU A 67 -19.30 -10.38 -12.22
C LEU A 67 -20.50 -10.25 -13.18
N GLU A 68 -21.67 -9.86 -12.67
CA GLU A 68 -22.87 -9.66 -13.48
C GLU A 68 -22.70 -8.55 -14.52
N VAL A 69 -22.05 -7.45 -14.14
CA VAL A 69 -21.78 -6.33 -15.07
C VAL A 69 -20.70 -6.70 -16.10
N LEU A 70 -19.63 -7.37 -15.69
CA LEU A 70 -18.59 -7.83 -16.62
C LEU A 70 -19.14 -8.81 -17.63
N ALA A 71 -19.94 -9.78 -17.19
CA ALA A 71 -20.62 -10.72 -18.08
C ALA A 71 -21.58 -10.01 -19.05
N GLY A 72 -22.36 -9.04 -18.56
CA GLY A 72 -23.25 -8.21 -19.38
C GLY A 72 -22.54 -7.39 -20.46
N ASN A 73 -21.25 -7.06 -20.23
CA ASN A 73 -20.40 -6.37 -21.19
C ASN A 73 -19.54 -7.31 -22.04
N GLY A 74 -19.65 -8.63 -21.90
CA GLY A 74 -18.86 -9.61 -22.64
C GLY A 74 -17.36 -9.58 -22.29
N VAL A 75 -17.00 -9.09 -21.13
CA VAL A 75 -15.61 -9.09 -20.63
C VAL A 75 -15.27 -10.51 -20.17
N ARG A 76 -14.12 -11.05 -20.58
CA ARG A 76 -13.57 -12.27 -20.00
C ARG A 76 -12.98 -11.97 -18.63
N PHE A 77 -13.32 -12.74 -17.60
CA PHE A 77 -12.83 -12.54 -16.26
C PHE A 77 -12.60 -13.86 -15.52
N ALA A 78 -11.69 -13.85 -14.53
CA ALA A 78 -11.41 -15.00 -13.67
C ALA A 78 -11.41 -14.61 -12.20
N ILE A 79 -11.95 -15.52 -11.37
CA ILE A 79 -11.94 -15.46 -9.91
C ILE A 79 -11.01 -16.54 -9.35
N ASP A 80 -10.77 -16.52 -8.03
CA ASP A 80 -9.99 -17.59 -7.40
C ASP A 80 -10.63 -18.96 -7.59
N SER A 81 -9.82 -19.95 -7.94
CA SER A 81 -10.26 -21.32 -8.26
C SER A 81 -10.91 -22.06 -7.09
N ARG A 82 -10.74 -21.56 -5.86
CA ARG A 82 -11.33 -22.08 -4.63
C ARG A 82 -12.51 -21.23 -4.14
N ASP A 83 -12.90 -20.20 -4.93
CA ASP A 83 -13.86 -19.17 -4.51
C ASP A 83 -13.49 -18.55 -3.13
N SER A 84 -12.20 -18.40 -2.87
CA SER A 84 -11.64 -17.90 -1.61
C SER A 84 -11.19 -16.44 -1.73
N TYR A 85 -10.51 -15.96 -0.71
CA TYR A 85 -9.99 -14.60 -0.63
C TYR A 85 -8.64 -14.49 -1.37
N THR A 86 -8.38 -13.31 -1.92
CA THR A 86 -7.16 -13.06 -2.70
C THR A 86 -6.52 -11.74 -2.26
N PRO A 87 -5.32 -11.77 -1.70
CA PRO A 87 -4.55 -10.57 -1.35
C PRO A 87 -4.27 -9.67 -2.55
N THR A 88 -4.23 -8.36 -2.33
CA THR A 88 -3.84 -7.38 -3.36
C THR A 88 -2.54 -7.75 -4.08
N PRO A 89 -1.43 -8.12 -3.39
CA PRO A 89 -0.20 -8.51 -4.06
C PRO A 89 -0.33 -9.77 -4.94
N ALA A 90 -1.20 -10.71 -4.57
CA ALA A 90 -1.40 -11.91 -5.37
C ALA A 90 -2.10 -11.60 -6.72
N VAL A 91 -2.99 -10.60 -6.75
CA VAL A 91 -3.59 -10.10 -8.00
C VAL A 91 -2.54 -9.39 -8.85
N SER A 92 -1.75 -8.49 -8.26
CA SER A 92 -0.65 -7.80 -8.95
C SER A 92 0.35 -8.78 -9.57
N HIS A 93 0.80 -9.77 -8.79
CA HIS A 93 1.69 -10.83 -9.24
C HIS A 93 1.10 -11.63 -10.42
N ALA A 94 -0.17 -12.02 -10.33
CA ALA A 94 -0.84 -12.79 -11.40
C ALA A 94 -0.95 -11.98 -12.71
N ILE A 95 -1.31 -10.68 -12.63
CA ILE A 95 -1.35 -9.78 -13.79
C ILE A 95 0.00 -9.74 -14.49
N LEU A 96 1.08 -9.48 -13.73
CA LEU A 96 2.43 -9.36 -14.27
C LEU A 96 2.92 -10.67 -14.90
N LYS A 97 2.67 -11.79 -14.21
CA LYS A 97 3.06 -13.13 -14.68
C LYS A 97 2.37 -13.48 -15.99
N LEU A 98 1.06 -13.38 -16.05
CA LEU A 98 0.29 -13.70 -17.27
C LEU A 98 0.65 -12.78 -18.44
N ASN A 99 0.87 -11.48 -18.17
CA ASN A 99 1.33 -10.54 -19.19
C ASN A 99 2.77 -10.82 -19.67
N ALA A 100 3.64 -11.33 -18.79
CA ALA A 100 4.98 -11.77 -19.19
C ALA A 100 4.93 -13.05 -20.04
N GLU A 101 4.07 -13.99 -19.69
CA GLU A 101 3.84 -15.23 -20.46
C GLU A 101 3.25 -14.91 -21.86
N ALA A 102 2.24 -14.03 -21.93
CA ALA A 102 1.66 -13.57 -23.20
C ALA A 102 2.71 -12.91 -24.11
N ARG A 103 3.53 -12.01 -23.57
CA ARG A 103 4.63 -11.39 -24.33
C ARG A 103 5.64 -12.40 -24.87
N LYS A 104 6.00 -13.42 -24.07
CA LYS A 104 6.90 -14.50 -24.52
C LYS A 104 6.27 -15.35 -25.64
N ALA A 105 4.95 -15.51 -25.63
CA ALA A 105 4.19 -16.20 -26.68
C ALA A 105 3.97 -15.33 -27.94
N GLY A 106 4.37 -14.06 -27.93
CA GLY A 106 4.09 -13.13 -29.03
C GLY A 106 2.64 -12.64 -29.09
N GLU A 107 1.90 -12.78 -27.99
CA GLU A 107 0.50 -12.37 -27.88
C GLU A 107 0.38 -10.91 -27.41
N ALA A 108 -0.59 -10.19 -27.95
CA ALA A 108 -0.90 -8.82 -27.58
C ALA A 108 -1.91 -8.73 -26.42
N ALA A 109 -2.30 -9.84 -25.81
CA ALA A 109 -3.28 -9.86 -24.74
C ALA A 109 -2.74 -9.11 -23.50
N GLN A 110 -3.63 -8.29 -22.89
CA GLN A 110 -3.30 -7.47 -21.74
C GLN A 110 -4.22 -7.86 -20.58
N VAL A 111 -3.68 -8.60 -19.64
CA VAL A 111 -4.37 -8.99 -18.41
C VAL A 111 -4.33 -7.81 -17.45
N ASP A 112 -5.46 -7.49 -16.83
CA ASP A 112 -5.65 -6.47 -15.80
C ASP A 112 -6.46 -7.02 -14.63
N GLY A 113 -6.81 -6.20 -13.63
CA GLY A 113 -7.52 -6.74 -12.48
C GLY A 113 -8.34 -5.72 -11.68
N ILE A 114 -9.26 -6.28 -10.91
CA ILE A 114 -10.05 -5.59 -9.88
C ILE A 114 -9.71 -6.24 -8.54
N VAL A 115 -9.47 -5.42 -7.51
CA VAL A 115 -9.32 -5.86 -6.13
C VAL A 115 -10.42 -5.22 -5.29
N ILE A 116 -11.26 -6.06 -4.70
CA ILE A 116 -12.40 -5.61 -3.89
C ILE A 116 -11.99 -5.65 -2.41
N THR A 117 -11.63 -4.48 -1.89
CA THR A 117 -11.08 -4.30 -0.55
C THR A 117 -11.10 -2.82 -0.14
N PRO A 118 -11.46 -2.48 1.11
CA PRO A 118 -11.19 -1.19 1.70
C PRO A 118 -9.86 -1.15 2.46
N SER A 119 -8.96 -2.15 2.30
CA SER A 119 -7.69 -2.33 3.02
C SER A 119 -7.92 -2.45 4.54
N HIS A 120 -7.30 -1.61 5.36
CA HIS A 120 -7.39 -1.61 6.83
C HIS A 120 -8.59 -0.84 7.40
N ASN A 121 -9.54 -0.43 6.59
CA ASN A 121 -10.72 0.31 7.04
C ASN A 121 -11.61 -0.55 7.95
N PRO A 122 -12.49 0.10 8.77
CA PRO A 122 -13.41 -0.63 9.64
C PRO A 122 -14.28 -1.66 8.89
N PRO A 123 -14.79 -2.69 9.59
CA PRO A 123 -15.58 -3.78 9.02
C PRO A 123 -16.81 -3.36 8.21
N ARG A 124 -17.40 -2.18 8.54
CA ARG A 124 -18.57 -1.62 7.85
C ARG A 124 -18.29 -1.08 6.45
N ASP A 125 -17.02 -0.90 6.10
CA ASP A 125 -16.60 -0.29 4.85
C ASP A 125 -16.39 -1.35 3.76
N GLY A 126 -16.52 -0.92 2.51
CA GLY A 126 -16.13 -1.64 1.32
C GLY A 126 -15.22 -0.79 0.46
N GLY A 127 -14.52 -1.43 -0.48
CA GLY A 127 -13.62 -0.75 -1.40
C GLY A 127 -13.50 -1.47 -2.73
N PHE A 128 -13.15 -0.72 -3.77
CA PHE A 128 -13.05 -1.21 -5.13
C PHE A 128 -11.88 -0.55 -5.83
N LYS A 129 -10.87 -1.35 -6.18
CA LYS A 129 -9.62 -0.91 -6.83
C LYS A 129 -9.55 -1.46 -8.24
N TYR A 130 -8.90 -0.73 -9.14
CA TYR A 130 -8.56 -1.19 -10.49
C TYR A 130 -7.05 -1.17 -10.70
N ASN A 131 -6.50 -2.30 -11.13
CA ASN A 131 -5.09 -2.48 -11.46
C ASN A 131 -4.96 -2.73 -12.97
N PRO A 132 -4.47 -1.74 -13.75
CA PRO A 132 -4.20 -1.88 -15.18
C PRO A 132 -3.16 -2.96 -15.50
N PRO A 133 -2.85 -3.23 -16.78
CA PRO A 133 -1.93 -4.28 -17.20
C PRO A 133 -0.50 -4.20 -16.64
N HIS A 134 -0.10 -3.08 -16.07
CA HIS A 134 1.16 -2.95 -15.33
C HIS A 134 1.10 -3.55 -13.91
N GLY A 135 -0.06 -4.04 -13.45
CA GLY A 135 -0.24 -4.77 -12.19
C GLY A 135 -0.38 -3.92 -10.93
N GLY A 136 -0.01 -2.66 -10.96
CA GLY A 136 -0.08 -1.74 -9.82
C GLY A 136 -1.34 -0.87 -9.81
N PRO A 137 -1.46 0.04 -8.83
CA PRO A 137 -2.60 0.95 -8.76
C PRO A 137 -2.71 1.82 -10.00
N ALA A 138 -3.93 2.00 -10.51
CA ALA A 138 -4.20 2.88 -11.64
C ALA A 138 -3.77 4.32 -11.35
N ASP A 139 -3.29 5.01 -12.37
CA ASP A 139 -2.89 6.41 -12.29
C ASP A 139 -4.09 7.36 -12.14
N SER A 140 -3.82 8.67 -12.00
CA SER A 140 -4.86 9.65 -11.77
C SER A 140 -5.73 9.90 -12.99
N ASP A 141 -5.24 9.71 -14.22
CA ASP A 141 -6.03 9.86 -15.45
C ASP A 141 -7.03 8.72 -15.57
N ALA A 142 -6.58 7.47 -15.40
CA ALA A 142 -7.44 6.30 -15.43
C ALA A 142 -8.52 6.35 -14.33
N THR A 143 -8.12 6.64 -13.08
CA THR A 143 -9.06 6.72 -11.96
C THR A 143 -10.03 7.89 -12.08
N GLY A 144 -9.60 9.03 -12.61
CA GLY A 144 -10.44 10.18 -12.91
C GLY A 144 -11.52 9.85 -13.94
N ARG A 145 -11.14 9.29 -15.09
CA ARG A 145 -12.08 8.87 -16.15
C ARG A 145 -13.09 7.85 -15.64
N ILE A 146 -12.64 6.84 -14.90
CA ILE A 146 -13.52 5.81 -14.32
C ILE A 146 -14.50 6.45 -13.33
N ALA A 147 -14.03 7.32 -12.43
CA ALA A 147 -14.88 8.00 -11.45
C ALA A 147 -15.92 8.92 -12.11
N ASP A 148 -15.50 9.74 -13.08
CA ASP A 148 -16.39 10.64 -13.79
C ASP A 148 -17.49 9.86 -14.49
N ARG A 149 -17.13 8.80 -15.22
CA ARG A 149 -18.11 7.96 -15.92
C ARG A 149 -19.03 7.21 -14.96
N ALA A 150 -18.52 6.67 -13.86
CA ALA A 150 -19.34 6.03 -12.83
C ALA A 150 -20.35 7.02 -12.22
N ASN A 151 -19.93 8.25 -11.95
CA ASN A 151 -20.82 9.30 -11.44
C ASN A 151 -21.86 9.75 -12.47
N GLU A 152 -21.57 9.73 -13.77
CA GLU A 152 -22.56 9.95 -14.82
C GLU A 152 -23.65 8.87 -14.80
N LEU A 153 -23.24 7.59 -14.77
CA LEU A 153 -24.15 6.45 -14.70
C LEU A 153 -25.05 6.52 -13.45
N LEU A 154 -24.45 6.81 -12.30
CA LEU A 154 -25.21 6.97 -11.05
C LEU A 154 -26.25 8.12 -11.10
N ARG A 155 -25.91 9.26 -11.73
CA ARG A 155 -26.88 10.35 -11.95
C ARG A 155 -28.03 9.97 -12.88
N ALA A 156 -27.81 9.01 -13.76
CA ALA A 156 -28.81 8.44 -14.67
C ALA A 156 -29.45 7.16 -14.09
N ASP A 157 -29.43 6.95 -12.77
CA ASP A 157 -29.97 5.77 -12.10
C ASP A 157 -29.44 4.44 -12.71
N ASN A 158 -28.19 4.46 -13.15
CA ASN A 158 -27.51 3.35 -13.85
C ASN A 158 -28.14 2.98 -15.21
N ASP A 159 -28.92 3.85 -15.81
CA ASP A 159 -29.33 3.67 -17.20
C ASP A 159 -28.09 3.56 -18.09
N GLY A 160 -28.02 2.47 -18.86
CA GLY A 160 -26.82 2.14 -19.67
C GLY A 160 -25.85 1.14 -19.02
N VAL A 161 -26.02 0.75 -17.76
CA VAL A 161 -25.28 -0.37 -17.17
C VAL A 161 -25.81 -1.69 -17.75
N LYS A 162 -24.92 -2.46 -18.36
CA LYS A 162 -25.23 -3.80 -18.89
C LYS A 162 -24.99 -4.84 -17.81
N ARG A 163 -26.03 -5.57 -17.44
CA ARG A 163 -25.96 -6.55 -16.35
C ARG A 163 -26.55 -7.89 -16.83
N ALA A 164 -25.79 -8.97 -16.71
CA ALA A 164 -26.25 -10.33 -16.93
C ALA A 164 -26.94 -10.88 -15.66
N SER A 165 -27.63 -12.01 -15.78
CA SER A 165 -28.13 -12.70 -14.60
C SER A 165 -26.97 -13.27 -13.76
N ALA A 166 -27.20 -13.48 -12.46
CA ALA A 166 -26.22 -14.12 -11.58
C ALA A 166 -25.80 -15.52 -12.08
N ALA A 167 -26.73 -16.27 -12.69
CA ALA A 167 -26.48 -17.59 -13.25
C ALA A 167 -25.54 -17.50 -14.47
N ASP A 168 -25.81 -16.58 -15.39
CA ASP A 168 -24.98 -16.37 -16.58
C ASP A 168 -23.59 -15.86 -16.19
N ALA A 169 -23.50 -14.95 -15.23
CA ALA A 169 -22.23 -14.44 -14.73
C ALA A 169 -21.38 -15.55 -14.10
N LYS A 170 -22.00 -16.44 -13.31
CA LYS A 170 -21.32 -17.60 -12.75
C LYS A 170 -20.83 -18.58 -13.81
N GLN A 171 -21.61 -18.78 -14.85
CA GLN A 171 -21.23 -19.64 -15.97
C GLN A 171 -20.10 -19.04 -16.82
N ALA A 172 -20.04 -17.72 -16.93
CA ALA A 172 -19.00 -16.99 -17.67
C ALA A 172 -17.67 -16.89 -16.90
N ALA A 173 -17.68 -17.09 -15.58
CA ALA A 173 -16.52 -16.96 -14.75
C ALA A 173 -15.49 -18.06 -15.03
N GLU A 174 -14.29 -17.66 -15.47
CA GLU A 174 -13.11 -18.51 -15.51
C GLU A 174 -12.50 -18.58 -14.09
N THR A 175 -11.55 -19.48 -13.88
CA THR A 175 -10.87 -19.60 -12.58
C THR A 175 -9.36 -19.50 -12.73
N PHE A 176 -8.71 -18.88 -11.74
CA PHE A 176 -7.25 -18.80 -11.65
C PHE A 176 -6.78 -19.20 -10.24
N ASP A 177 -5.71 -19.98 -10.14
CA ASP A 177 -5.12 -20.36 -8.85
C ASP A 177 -4.10 -19.31 -8.40
N PHE A 178 -4.60 -18.21 -7.83
CA PHE A 178 -3.76 -17.11 -7.34
C PHE A 178 -2.79 -17.59 -6.26
N ARG A 179 -3.29 -18.35 -5.29
CA ARG A 179 -2.53 -18.77 -4.12
C ARG A 179 -1.35 -19.66 -4.48
N THR A 180 -1.57 -20.72 -5.25
CA THR A 180 -0.48 -21.61 -5.65
C THR A 180 0.52 -20.90 -6.57
N SER A 181 0.04 -20.03 -7.47
CA SER A 181 0.91 -19.25 -8.35
C SER A 181 1.85 -18.33 -7.58
N TYR A 182 1.31 -17.60 -6.60
CA TYR A 182 2.06 -16.68 -5.75
C TYR A 182 3.03 -17.42 -4.82
N VAL A 183 2.53 -18.41 -4.06
CA VAL A 183 3.33 -19.13 -3.05
C VAL A 183 4.51 -19.87 -3.66
N LYS A 184 4.33 -20.52 -4.81
CA LYS A 184 5.42 -21.24 -5.48
C LYS A 184 6.52 -20.32 -6.01
N ASP A 185 6.22 -19.06 -6.30
CA ASP A 185 7.15 -18.10 -6.88
C ASP A 185 7.94 -17.30 -5.82
N LEU A 186 7.54 -17.36 -4.54
CA LEU A 186 8.21 -16.66 -3.42
C LEU A 186 9.73 -16.86 -3.35
N PRO A 187 10.31 -18.05 -3.65
CA PRO A 187 11.76 -18.22 -3.66
C PRO A 187 12.51 -17.32 -4.66
N SER A 188 11.81 -16.75 -5.64
CA SER A 188 12.42 -15.80 -6.58
C SER A 188 12.64 -14.41 -5.98
N VAL A 189 12.01 -14.08 -4.87
CA VAL A 189 12.05 -12.75 -4.23
C VAL A 189 12.61 -12.77 -2.82
N VAL A 190 12.36 -13.85 -2.05
CA VAL A 190 12.83 -14.05 -0.68
C VAL A 190 13.65 -15.34 -0.61
N ASP A 191 14.74 -15.37 0.16
CA ASP A 191 15.53 -16.59 0.38
C ASP A 191 14.84 -17.52 1.36
N MET A 192 13.83 -18.24 0.86
CA MET A 192 13.04 -19.21 1.64
C MET A 192 13.91 -20.35 2.20
N ASP A 193 14.97 -20.69 1.51
CA ASP A 193 15.92 -21.75 1.92
C ASP A 193 16.75 -21.32 3.13
N ALA A 194 17.23 -20.06 3.16
CA ALA A 194 17.92 -19.52 4.34
C ALA A 194 17.01 -19.53 5.56
N ILE A 195 15.76 -19.06 5.43
CA ILE A 195 14.77 -19.06 6.53
C ILE A 195 14.56 -20.48 7.06
N ARG A 196 14.31 -21.44 6.17
CA ARG A 196 14.08 -22.84 6.52
C ARG A 196 15.29 -23.46 7.23
N LYS A 197 16.51 -23.28 6.71
CA LYS A 197 17.76 -23.84 7.26
C LYS A 197 18.09 -23.26 8.64
N ALA A 198 17.83 -21.97 8.84
CA ALA A 198 18.03 -21.31 10.13
C ALA A 198 16.98 -21.70 11.17
N GLY A 199 15.85 -22.27 10.74
CA GLY A 199 14.76 -22.69 11.64
C GLY A 199 14.07 -21.51 12.34
N VAL A 200 14.06 -20.33 11.74
CA VAL A 200 13.46 -19.12 12.31
C VAL A 200 12.01 -19.37 12.70
N ARG A 201 11.68 -19.12 13.97
CA ARG A 201 10.32 -19.24 14.49
C ARG A 201 9.53 -17.99 14.11
N ILE A 202 8.54 -18.15 13.24
CA ILE A 202 7.74 -17.05 12.68
C ILE A 202 6.32 -17.13 13.23
N GLY A 203 5.83 -16.04 13.82
CA GLY A 203 4.40 -15.85 14.07
C GLY A 203 3.82 -14.98 12.96
N ALA A 204 2.87 -15.49 12.18
CA ALA A 204 2.21 -14.73 11.12
C ALA A 204 0.75 -14.46 11.47
N ASP A 205 0.37 -13.20 11.62
CA ASP A 205 -0.99 -12.77 11.90
C ASP A 205 -1.58 -12.06 10.67
N PRO A 206 -2.40 -12.75 9.88
CA PRO A 206 -3.15 -12.12 8.77
C PRO A 206 -4.28 -11.21 9.26
N MET A 207 -4.45 -11.07 10.58
CA MET A 207 -5.57 -10.33 11.21
C MET A 207 -6.94 -10.72 10.61
N GLY A 208 -7.15 -12.03 10.32
CA GLY A 208 -8.37 -12.51 9.67
C GLY A 208 -8.59 -12.00 8.24
N GLY A 209 -7.55 -11.50 7.59
CA GLY A 209 -7.58 -10.97 6.24
C GLY A 209 -7.37 -12.02 5.14
N ALA A 210 -7.21 -11.57 3.90
CA ALA A 210 -7.16 -12.41 2.71
C ALA A 210 -5.97 -13.37 2.66
N SER A 211 -4.91 -13.14 3.45
CA SER A 211 -3.73 -14.01 3.48
C SER A 211 -3.80 -15.17 4.48
N VAL A 212 -4.90 -15.38 5.20
CA VAL A 212 -5.05 -16.48 6.17
C VAL A 212 -4.58 -17.82 5.58
N GLU A 213 -5.14 -18.22 4.45
CA GLU A 213 -4.79 -19.49 3.81
C GLU A 213 -3.44 -19.44 3.07
N TYR A 214 -2.95 -18.26 2.69
CA TYR A 214 -1.64 -18.10 2.07
C TYR A 214 -0.53 -18.44 3.06
N TRP A 215 -0.60 -17.93 4.29
CA TRP A 215 0.40 -18.21 5.33
C TRP A 215 0.50 -19.70 5.65
N SER A 216 -0.63 -20.41 5.76
CA SER A 216 -0.65 -21.86 5.98
C SER A 216 0.00 -22.61 4.81
N GLN A 217 -0.25 -22.19 3.56
CA GLN A 217 0.36 -22.81 2.39
C GLN A 217 1.86 -22.46 2.28
N ILE A 218 2.27 -21.24 2.60
CA ILE A 218 3.68 -20.82 2.66
C ILE A 218 4.45 -21.70 3.63
N ALA A 219 3.93 -21.89 4.85
CA ALA A 219 4.54 -22.76 5.86
C ALA A 219 4.75 -24.18 5.33
N THR A 220 3.71 -24.76 4.72
CA THR A 220 3.72 -26.15 4.24
C THR A 220 4.63 -26.33 3.01
N VAL A 221 4.50 -25.47 2.00
CA VAL A 221 5.23 -25.61 0.73
C VAL A 221 6.72 -25.39 0.92
N HIS A 222 7.10 -24.43 1.77
CA HIS A 222 8.51 -24.08 1.98
C HIS A 222 9.12 -24.71 3.23
N GLY A 223 8.34 -25.48 4.02
CA GLY A 223 8.82 -26.16 5.23
C GLY A 223 9.31 -25.21 6.30
N LEU A 224 8.60 -24.09 6.51
CA LEU A 224 8.97 -23.08 7.49
C LEU A 224 8.44 -23.41 8.89
N ASN A 225 9.18 -23.03 9.91
CA ASN A 225 8.72 -23.05 11.31
C ASN A 225 7.82 -21.82 11.56
N LEU A 226 6.61 -21.86 11.00
CA LEU A 226 5.67 -20.75 10.97
C LEU A 226 4.34 -21.15 11.61
N THR A 227 3.87 -20.32 12.53
CA THR A 227 2.55 -20.44 13.17
C THR A 227 1.65 -19.31 12.68
N VAL A 228 0.46 -19.65 12.18
CA VAL A 228 -0.56 -18.65 11.81
C VAL A 228 -1.35 -18.31 13.07
N VAL A 229 -1.37 -17.03 13.40
CA VAL A 229 -2.14 -16.45 14.51
C VAL A 229 -3.41 -15.83 13.94
N ASN A 230 -4.53 -15.86 14.68
CA ASN A 230 -5.83 -15.36 14.20
C ASN A 230 -6.22 -15.90 12.81
N ASP A 231 -6.21 -17.22 12.68
CA ASP A 231 -6.45 -17.97 11.45
C ASP A 231 -7.93 -18.01 11.02
N LYS A 232 -8.83 -17.40 11.78
CA LYS A 232 -10.27 -17.37 11.50
C LYS A 232 -10.67 -16.07 10.80
N VAL A 233 -11.41 -16.23 9.72
CA VAL A 233 -12.06 -15.09 9.06
C VAL A 233 -13.35 -14.75 9.80
N ASP A 234 -13.44 -13.51 10.27
CA ASP A 234 -14.64 -12.91 10.84
C ASP A 234 -14.87 -11.54 10.21
N PRO A 235 -15.89 -11.37 9.36
CA PRO A 235 -16.17 -10.10 8.68
C PRO A 235 -16.47 -8.92 9.63
N GLN A 236 -16.70 -9.19 10.90
CA GLN A 236 -16.91 -8.18 11.94
C GLN A 236 -15.63 -7.87 12.73
N TRP A 237 -14.59 -8.72 12.60
CA TRP A 237 -13.35 -8.62 13.37
C TRP A 237 -13.55 -8.50 14.88
N ALA A 238 -14.55 -9.23 15.43
CA ALA A 238 -14.91 -9.16 16.85
C ALA A 238 -13.77 -9.54 17.81
N PHE A 239 -12.74 -10.23 17.31
CA PHE A 239 -11.53 -10.59 18.07
C PHE A 239 -10.50 -9.46 18.17
N MET A 240 -10.64 -8.39 17.39
CA MET A 240 -9.67 -7.28 17.36
C MET A 240 -9.89 -6.29 18.49
N THR A 241 -8.80 -5.73 18.99
CA THR A 241 -8.81 -4.59 19.91
C THR A 241 -9.20 -3.31 19.16
N LEU A 242 -9.99 -2.45 19.81
CA LEU A 242 -10.33 -1.13 19.25
C LEU A 242 -9.08 -0.25 19.15
N ASP A 243 -8.96 0.46 18.04
CA ASP A 243 -7.90 1.46 17.86
C ASP A 243 -8.20 2.75 18.63
N THR A 244 -7.28 3.71 18.60
CA THR A 244 -7.35 4.97 19.34
C THR A 244 -8.58 5.83 19.01
N ASP A 245 -9.18 5.64 17.83
CA ASP A 245 -10.41 6.31 17.40
C ASP A 245 -11.69 5.55 17.81
N GLY A 246 -11.56 4.49 18.60
CA GLY A 246 -12.68 3.66 19.07
C GLY A 246 -13.27 2.74 17.99
N LYS A 247 -12.57 2.53 16.88
CA LYS A 247 -12.99 1.66 15.78
C LYS A 247 -12.08 0.44 15.66
N ILE A 248 -12.58 -0.62 15.07
CA ILE A 248 -11.76 -1.74 14.62
C ILE A 248 -11.04 -1.31 13.34
N ARG A 249 -9.71 -1.43 13.33
CA ARG A 249 -8.87 -1.20 12.17
C ARG A 249 -7.79 -2.27 12.09
N MET A 250 -7.54 -2.81 10.92
CA MET A 250 -6.47 -3.78 10.68
C MET A 250 -5.18 -3.05 10.28
N ASP A 251 -4.79 -2.03 11.06
CA ASP A 251 -3.59 -1.23 10.78
C ASP A 251 -2.36 -1.85 11.43
N CYS A 252 -1.46 -2.38 10.60
CA CYS A 252 -0.22 -3.04 11.03
C CYS A 252 0.76 -2.12 11.78
N SER A 253 0.58 -0.80 11.72
CA SER A 253 1.39 0.16 12.48
C SER A 253 0.79 0.50 13.85
N SER A 254 -0.45 0.10 14.11
CA SER A 254 -1.14 0.34 15.39
C SER A 254 -0.80 -0.74 16.41
N ALA A 255 -0.31 -0.32 17.58
CA ALA A 255 -0.09 -1.23 18.71
C ALA A 255 -1.39 -1.87 19.21
N ASN A 256 -2.54 -1.21 19.04
CA ASN A 256 -3.85 -1.76 19.39
C ASN A 256 -4.26 -2.88 18.43
N ALA A 257 -4.15 -2.66 17.12
CA ALA A 257 -4.44 -3.68 16.13
C ALA A 257 -3.50 -4.91 16.26
N MET A 258 -2.23 -4.67 16.59
CA MET A 258 -1.21 -5.69 16.76
C MET A 258 -1.11 -6.25 18.19
N ALA A 259 -2.03 -5.88 19.11
CA ALA A 259 -1.94 -6.22 20.54
C ALA A 259 -1.82 -7.72 20.80
N SER A 260 -2.60 -8.56 20.08
CA SER A 260 -2.54 -10.02 20.18
C SER A 260 -1.13 -10.53 19.87
N LEU A 261 -0.56 -10.08 18.76
CA LEU A 261 0.77 -10.51 18.30
C LEU A 261 1.89 -9.99 19.22
N ILE A 262 1.79 -8.73 19.68
CA ILE A 262 2.75 -8.14 20.62
C ILE A 262 2.79 -8.92 21.93
N SER A 263 1.64 -9.39 22.43
CA SER A 263 1.56 -10.18 23.66
C SER A 263 2.26 -11.55 23.58
N GLN A 264 2.42 -12.06 22.36
CA GLN A 264 3.03 -13.38 22.08
C GLN A 264 4.46 -13.26 21.54
N ARG A 265 5.06 -12.07 21.50
CA ARG A 265 6.34 -11.79 20.81
C ARG A 265 7.49 -12.71 21.25
N GLU A 266 7.52 -13.12 22.51
CA GLU A 266 8.59 -13.98 23.05
C GLU A 266 8.52 -15.44 22.55
N SER A 267 7.39 -15.84 21.97
CA SER A 267 7.20 -17.17 21.39
C SER A 267 7.88 -17.31 20.02
N TYR A 268 8.25 -16.21 19.40
CA TYR A 268 8.78 -16.17 18.04
C TYR A 268 10.12 -15.43 17.98
N ASP A 269 10.95 -15.73 16.99
CA ASP A 269 12.14 -14.94 16.68
C ASP A 269 11.74 -13.64 15.95
N VAL A 270 10.67 -13.72 15.17
CA VAL A 270 9.94 -12.57 14.60
C VAL A 270 8.45 -12.89 14.49
N ALA A 271 7.61 -11.93 14.83
CA ALA A 271 6.19 -12.01 14.57
C ALA A 271 5.78 -10.90 13.58
N THR A 272 4.83 -11.20 12.70
CA THR A 272 4.49 -10.33 11.56
C THR A 272 2.98 -10.24 11.38
N GLY A 273 2.48 -9.06 10.99
CA GLY A 273 1.07 -8.84 10.72
C GLY A 273 0.81 -8.28 9.32
N ASN A 274 -0.36 -8.61 8.76
CA ASN A 274 -0.85 -8.03 7.52
C ASN A 274 -2.25 -7.44 7.73
N ASP A 275 -2.56 -6.36 7.00
CA ASP A 275 -3.93 -5.84 6.93
C ASP A 275 -4.85 -6.72 6.06
N ALA A 276 -6.13 -6.37 5.97
CA ALA A 276 -7.14 -7.26 5.39
C ALA A 276 -6.86 -7.70 3.94
N ASP A 277 -6.21 -6.89 3.13
CA ASP A 277 -5.81 -7.24 1.76
C ASP A 277 -4.30 -7.51 1.61
N SER A 278 -3.58 -7.52 2.73
CA SER A 278 -2.17 -7.89 2.87
C SER A 278 -1.20 -7.06 2.01
N ASP A 279 -1.58 -5.83 1.72
CA ASP A 279 -0.69 -4.88 1.05
C ASP A 279 0.25 -4.16 2.03
N ARG A 280 0.04 -4.33 3.36
CA ARG A 280 0.86 -3.75 4.43
C ARG A 280 1.47 -4.82 5.32
N HIS A 281 2.53 -4.41 6.04
CA HIS A 281 3.26 -5.25 6.98
C HIS A 281 3.35 -4.62 8.38
N GLY A 282 3.35 -5.46 9.40
CA GLY A 282 3.76 -5.09 10.76
C GLY A 282 4.83 -6.05 11.23
N ILE A 283 5.92 -5.53 11.79
CA ILE A 283 7.04 -6.34 12.28
C ILE A 283 7.17 -6.19 13.79
N VAL A 284 7.08 -7.31 14.47
CA VAL A 284 7.22 -7.39 15.93
C VAL A 284 8.43 -8.26 16.26
N THR A 285 9.41 -7.68 16.94
CA THR A 285 10.61 -8.39 17.40
C THR A 285 10.52 -8.71 18.88
N ALA A 286 11.14 -9.81 19.31
CA ALA A 286 11.13 -10.21 20.71
C ALA A 286 11.77 -9.15 21.63
N ASP A 287 12.83 -8.51 21.16
CA ASP A 287 13.63 -7.56 21.92
C ASP A 287 13.05 -6.13 21.97
N ALA A 288 12.33 -5.67 20.93
CA ALA A 288 11.84 -4.28 20.85
C ALA A 288 10.32 -4.14 20.64
N GLY A 289 9.60 -5.25 20.42
CA GLY A 289 8.16 -5.23 20.14
C GLY A 289 7.84 -4.73 18.72
N LEU A 290 6.75 -3.99 18.56
CA LEU A 290 6.31 -3.47 17.27
C LEU A 290 7.25 -2.39 16.75
N MET A 291 7.83 -2.62 15.59
CA MET A 291 8.67 -1.64 14.90
C MET A 291 7.83 -0.56 14.21
N ASN A 292 8.32 0.68 14.25
CA ASN A 292 7.78 1.72 13.39
C ASN A 292 8.04 1.36 11.91
N PRO A 293 7.07 1.51 10.99
CA PRO A 293 7.28 1.19 9.58
C PRO A 293 8.48 1.88 8.95
N ASN A 294 8.72 3.17 9.22
CA ASN A 294 9.90 3.89 8.74
C ASN A 294 11.22 3.22 9.17
N HIS A 295 11.26 2.69 10.40
CA HIS A 295 12.45 2.00 10.92
C HIS A 295 12.70 0.70 10.15
N TYR A 296 11.62 -0.07 9.94
CA TYR A 296 11.75 -1.33 9.21
C TYR A 296 12.06 -1.11 7.73
N LEU A 297 11.47 -0.10 7.07
CA LEU A 297 11.81 0.24 5.69
C LEU A 297 13.30 0.56 5.53
N ALA A 298 13.89 1.34 6.45
CA ALA A 298 15.32 1.65 6.42
C ALA A 298 16.19 0.38 6.55
N VAL A 299 15.81 -0.54 7.44
CA VAL A 299 16.50 -1.84 7.60
C VAL A 299 16.34 -2.71 6.34
N ALA A 300 15.14 -2.81 5.79
CA ALA A 300 14.86 -3.57 4.58
C ALA A 300 15.70 -3.07 3.40
N ILE A 301 15.76 -1.76 3.20
CA ILE A 301 16.59 -1.12 2.17
C ILE A 301 18.07 -1.44 2.38
N GLN A 302 18.61 -1.21 3.60
CA GLN A 302 20.00 -1.51 3.91
C GLN A 302 20.35 -2.97 3.62
N TYR A 303 19.48 -3.90 4.02
CA TYR A 303 19.69 -5.33 3.83
C TYR A 303 19.61 -5.74 2.36
N LEU A 304 18.55 -5.35 1.66
CA LEU A 304 18.31 -5.73 0.27
C LEU A 304 19.45 -5.26 -0.65
N PHE A 305 19.83 -3.99 -0.57
CA PHE A 305 20.88 -3.42 -1.44
C PHE A 305 22.30 -3.92 -1.11
N ALA A 306 22.49 -4.50 0.08
CA ALA A 306 23.73 -5.19 0.44
C ALA A 306 23.73 -6.68 0.05
N ASN A 307 22.56 -7.33 -0.08
CA ASN A 307 22.43 -8.79 -0.21
C ASN A 307 21.71 -9.25 -1.50
N ARG A 308 21.50 -8.36 -2.48
CA ARG A 308 20.92 -8.70 -3.79
C ARG A 308 21.93 -8.45 -4.91
N PRO A 309 22.89 -9.38 -5.13
CA PRO A 309 23.96 -9.20 -6.13
C PRO A 309 23.44 -9.12 -7.57
N GLY A 310 22.22 -9.60 -7.83
CA GLY A 310 21.55 -9.46 -9.13
C GLY A 310 21.06 -8.05 -9.45
N TRP A 311 21.05 -7.14 -8.47
CA TRP A 311 20.60 -5.76 -8.68
C TRP A 311 21.74 -4.87 -9.17
N GLY A 312 21.56 -4.22 -10.32
CA GLY A 312 22.54 -3.30 -10.90
C GLY A 312 22.91 -2.14 -9.96
N GLN A 313 24.08 -1.55 -10.18
CA GLN A 313 24.55 -0.43 -9.35
C GLN A 313 23.68 0.83 -9.49
N ASP A 314 23.01 1.00 -10.63
CA ASP A 314 22.15 2.16 -10.92
C ASP A 314 20.72 2.00 -10.42
N VAL A 315 20.39 0.84 -9.83
CA VAL A 315 19.05 0.60 -9.27
C VAL A 315 18.81 1.53 -8.08
N ALA A 316 17.74 2.31 -8.16
CA ALA A 316 17.38 3.33 -7.17
C ALA A 316 16.52 2.79 -6.04
N VAL A 317 16.44 3.55 -4.94
CA VAL A 317 15.50 3.35 -3.83
C VAL A 317 14.37 4.36 -3.94
N GLY A 318 13.11 3.89 -3.91
CA GLY A 318 11.91 4.74 -3.90
C GLY A 318 11.36 4.95 -2.48
N LYS A 319 11.06 6.19 -2.12
CA LYS A 319 10.29 6.52 -0.91
C LYS A 319 9.28 7.64 -1.16
N THR A 320 8.25 7.74 -0.32
CA THR A 320 7.37 8.91 -0.33
C THR A 320 8.02 10.09 0.40
N LEU A 321 7.63 11.30 0.03
CA LEU A 321 8.16 12.54 0.60
C LEU A 321 7.89 12.71 2.12
N VAL A 322 6.98 11.91 2.67
CA VAL A 322 6.64 11.90 4.11
C VAL A 322 7.27 10.74 4.87
N SER A 323 8.00 9.86 4.19
CA SER A 323 8.80 8.81 4.84
C SER A 323 10.07 9.40 5.48
N SER A 324 10.62 8.71 6.48
CA SER A 324 11.78 9.16 7.26
C SER A 324 13.01 9.45 6.40
N SER A 325 13.75 10.51 6.75
CA SER A 325 15.06 10.82 6.19
C SER A 325 16.18 9.90 6.69
N MET A 326 15.90 8.97 7.60
CA MET A 326 16.80 7.84 7.85
C MET A 326 17.06 7.07 6.57
N ILE A 327 16.03 6.91 5.71
CA ILE A 327 16.15 6.28 4.40
C ILE A 327 17.15 7.04 3.51
N ASP A 328 17.10 8.38 3.48
CA ASP A 328 18.02 9.21 2.71
C ASP A 328 19.48 8.95 3.11
N ARG A 329 19.74 8.89 4.43
CA ARG A 329 21.07 8.62 4.98
C ARG A 329 21.56 7.22 4.66
N VAL A 330 20.67 6.22 4.75
CA VAL A 330 20.97 4.84 4.37
C VAL A 330 21.29 4.74 2.88
N VAL A 331 20.47 5.35 2.03
CA VAL A 331 20.66 5.35 0.56
C VAL A 331 21.98 6.01 0.17
N SER A 332 22.29 7.16 0.78
CA SER A 332 23.57 7.84 0.61
C SER A 332 24.76 6.97 1.06
N GLY A 333 24.62 6.30 2.22
CA GLY A 333 25.66 5.40 2.73
C GLY A 333 25.88 4.14 1.88
N LEU A 334 24.88 3.73 1.10
CA LEU A 334 24.95 2.63 0.11
C LEU A 334 25.48 3.10 -1.25
N GLY A 335 25.66 4.41 -1.46
CA GLY A 335 26.05 4.97 -2.76
C GLY A 335 25.00 4.78 -3.84
N ARG A 336 23.69 4.78 -3.46
CA ARG A 336 22.57 4.58 -4.36
C ARG A 336 21.82 5.88 -4.64
N SER A 337 21.01 5.89 -5.69
CA SER A 337 20.11 7.01 -6.00
C SER A 337 18.79 6.89 -5.24
N LEU A 338 18.24 8.04 -4.83
CA LEU A 338 16.94 8.14 -4.16
C LEU A 338 15.91 8.69 -5.13
N LEU A 339 14.76 8.02 -5.26
CA LEU A 339 13.56 8.47 -5.94
C LEU A 339 12.53 8.90 -4.88
N GLU A 340 12.54 10.18 -4.48
CA GLU A 340 11.51 10.73 -3.59
C GLU A 340 10.31 11.22 -4.40
N VAL A 341 9.12 10.66 -4.13
CA VAL A 341 7.87 10.88 -4.88
C VAL A 341 6.73 11.38 -3.97
N PRO A 342 5.63 11.92 -4.52
CA PRO A 342 4.44 12.20 -3.73
C PRO A 342 3.88 10.94 -3.08
N VAL A 343 3.00 11.10 -2.07
CA VAL A 343 2.29 9.96 -1.46
C VAL A 343 1.42 9.26 -2.49
N GLY A 344 1.60 7.94 -2.59
CA GLY A 344 0.87 7.06 -3.49
C GLY A 344 1.80 6.07 -4.20
N PHE A 345 1.54 4.80 -4.01
CA PHE A 345 2.39 3.71 -4.53
C PHE A 345 2.51 3.71 -6.08
N LYS A 346 1.51 4.25 -6.77
CA LYS A 346 1.49 4.39 -8.24
C LYS A 346 2.73 5.07 -8.84
N TYR A 347 3.41 5.92 -8.08
CA TYR A 347 4.61 6.59 -8.54
C TYR A 347 5.84 5.69 -8.61
N PHE A 348 5.81 4.53 -7.94
CA PHE A 348 6.88 3.53 -8.03
C PHE A 348 6.67 2.52 -9.16
N VAL A 349 5.44 2.41 -9.68
CA VAL A 349 5.06 1.42 -10.69
C VAL A 349 6.01 1.38 -11.90
N PRO A 350 6.35 2.50 -12.57
CA PRO A 350 7.23 2.45 -13.73
C PRO A 350 8.61 1.88 -13.39
N GLY A 351 9.23 2.37 -12.31
CA GLY A 351 10.58 1.95 -11.94
C GLY A 351 10.66 0.52 -11.39
N LEU A 352 9.61 0.03 -10.69
CA LEU A 352 9.53 -1.38 -10.31
C LEU A 352 9.32 -2.29 -11.53
N LEU A 353 8.52 -1.83 -12.51
CA LEU A 353 8.19 -2.61 -13.70
C LEU A 353 9.40 -2.80 -14.62
N ASP A 354 10.21 -1.77 -14.80
CA ASP A 354 11.40 -1.80 -15.65
C ASP A 354 12.70 -2.16 -14.91
N GLY A 355 12.65 -2.30 -13.58
CA GLY A 355 13.77 -2.68 -12.74
C GLY A 355 14.73 -1.54 -12.39
N THR A 356 14.40 -0.29 -12.71
CA THR A 356 15.21 0.89 -12.35
C THR A 356 15.06 1.30 -10.88
N VAL A 357 13.96 0.87 -10.22
CA VAL A 357 13.71 1.03 -8.78
C VAL A 357 13.69 -0.35 -8.13
N GLY A 358 14.65 -0.63 -7.23
CA GLY A 358 14.76 -1.91 -6.54
C GLY A 358 13.79 -2.09 -5.38
N PHE A 359 13.43 -0.98 -4.74
CA PHE A 359 12.54 -0.92 -3.59
C PHE A 359 11.68 0.33 -3.68
N GLY A 360 10.37 0.21 -3.46
CA GLY A 360 9.45 1.33 -3.30
C GLY A 360 8.67 1.18 -2.00
N GLY A 361 8.66 2.22 -1.14
CA GLY A 361 8.02 2.11 0.18
C GLY A 361 7.37 3.39 0.67
N GLU A 362 6.32 3.20 1.48
CA GLU A 362 5.52 4.24 2.12
C GLU A 362 5.56 4.08 3.64
N GLU A 363 5.57 5.19 4.38
CA GLU A 363 5.53 5.22 5.86
C GLU A 363 4.28 4.55 6.45
N SER A 364 3.27 4.32 5.62
CA SER A 364 2.04 3.60 5.96
C SER A 364 2.19 2.07 5.99
N ALA A 365 3.44 1.56 6.01
CA ALA A 365 3.78 0.14 6.02
C ALA A 365 3.49 -0.61 4.71
N GLY A 366 3.36 0.08 3.60
CA GLY A 366 3.23 -0.52 2.28
C GLY A 366 4.52 -0.43 1.49
N ALA A 367 5.03 -1.54 0.97
CA ALA A 367 6.23 -1.57 0.14
C ALA A 367 6.24 -2.76 -0.82
N SER A 368 7.09 -2.69 -1.84
CA SER A 368 7.44 -3.82 -2.70
C SER A 368 8.89 -3.68 -3.16
N PHE A 369 9.49 -4.79 -3.60
CA PHE A 369 10.87 -4.82 -4.10
C PHE A 369 11.05 -5.86 -5.20
N LEU A 370 12.13 -5.75 -5.95
CA LEU A 370 12.45 -6.62 -7.07
C LEU A 370 12.79 -8.05 -6.62
N ARG A 371 12.64 -8.98 -7.54
CA ARG A 371 13.18 -10.35 -7.40
C ARG A 371 14.69 -10.33 -7.19
N GLN A 372 15.23 -11.45 -6.76
CA GLN A 372 16.68 -11.60 -6.54
C GLN A 372 17.51 -11.35 -7.80
N ASP A 373 16.94 -11.62 -8.98
CA ASP A 373 17.58 -11.39 -10.29
C ASP A 373 17.41 -9.97 -10.84
N GLY A 374 16.73 -9.08 -10.10
CA GLY A 374 16.48 -7.69 -10.50
C GLY A 374 15.26 -7.49 -11.39
N THR A 375 14.48 -8.54 -11.65
CA THR A 375 13.20 -8.41 -12.37
C THR A 375 12.05 -8.05 -11.43
N VAL A 376 10.96 -7.53 -12.01
CA VAL A 376 9.79 -7.12 -11.23
C VAL A 376 9.13 -8.31 -10.51
N TRP A 377 8.81 -8.12 -9.22
CA TRP A 377 7.97 -9.04 -8.44
C TRP A 377 6.50 -8.62 -8.50
N THR A 378 6.15 -7.51 -7.85
CA THR A 378 4.84 -6.84 -7.93
C THR A 378 5.04 -5.34 -8.12
N THR A 379 4.07 -4.70 -8.72
CA THR A 379 4.00 -3.24 -8.87
C THR A 379 2.93 -2.62 -7.96
N ASP A 380 2.25 -3.45 -7.17
CA ASP A 380 1.49 -3.02 -5.99
C ASP A 380 2.25 -3.42 -4.73
N LYS A 381 1.85 -2.87 -3.59
CA LYS A 381 2.42 -3.16 -2.27
C LYS A 381 2.22 -4.63 -1.91
N ASP A 382 3.22 -5.20 -1.26
CA ASP A 382 3.22 -6.61 -0.85
C ASP A 382 3.70 -6.77 0.59
N GLY A 383 2.76 -6.80 1.52
CA GLY A 383 3.06 -6.99 2.93
C GLY A 383 3.62 -8.37 3.26
N ILE A 384 3.27 -9.40 2.48
CA ILE A 384 3.70 -10.78 2.73
C ILE A 384 5.22 -10.92 2.53
N ILE A 385 5.77 -10.37 1.42
CA ILE A 385 7.22 -10.45 1.18
C ILE A 385 8.02 -9.61 2.19
N LEU A 386 7.46 -8.48 2.67
CA LEU A 386 8.10 -7.69 3.72
C LEU A 386 8.15 -8.47 5.04
N CYS A 387 7.10 -9.18 5.39
CA CYS A 387 7.05 -10.07 6.54
C CYS A 387 8.06 -11.21 6.44
N LEU A 388 8.14 -11.88 5.29
CA LEU A 388 9.12 -12.95 5.04
C LEU A 388 10.56 -12.41 5.01
N LEU A 389 10.77 -11.19 4.50
CA LEU A 389 12.08 -10.53 4.52
C LEU A 389 12.61 -10.32 5.94
N ALA A 390 11.73 -10.03 6.92
CA ALA A 390 12.16 -9.92 8.32
C ALA A 390 12.73 -11.24 8.85
N ALA A 391 12.14 -12.36 8.45
CA ALA A 391 12.66 -13.69 8.79
C ALA A 391 13.97 -14.02 8.03
N GLU A 392 14.08 -13.60 6.75
CA GLU A 392 15.32 -13.72 5.97
C GLU A 392 16.46 -12.94 6.62
N ILE A 393 16.22 -11.71 7.05
CA ILE A 393 17.21 -10.88 7.74
C ILE A 393 17.77 -11.61 8.97
N ILE A 394 16.91 -12.19 9.80
CA ILE A 394 17.33 -12.98 10.97
C ILE A 394 18.11 -14.21 10.54
N ALA A 395 17.62 -14.95 9.55
CA ALA A 395 18.23 -16.18 9.07
C ALA A 395 19.66 -15.97 8.55
N VAL A 396 19.88 -14.88 7.82
CA VAL A 396 21.17 -14.60 7.19
C VAL A 396 22.15 -13.91 8.14
N THR A 397 21.65 -13.01 9.01
CA THR A 397 22.53 -12.15 9.83
C THR A 397 22.63 -12.58 11.29
N GLY A 398 21.70 -13.39 11.80
CA GLY A 398 21.57 -13.74 13.22
C GLY A 398 21.09 -12.58 14.10
N LYS A 399 20.71 -11.44 13.53
CA LYS A 399 20.22 -10.25 14.24
C LYS A 399 18.77 -9.94 13.89
N SER A 400 18.00 -9.51 14.89
CA SER A 400 16.63 -9.01 14.65
C SER A 400 16.63 -7.71 13.83
N PRO A 401 15.53 -7.42 13.09
CA PRO A 401 15.38 -6.13 12.41
C PRO A 401 15.53 -4.91 13.32
N SER A 402 15.07 -4.98 14.57
CA SER A 402 15.24 -3.90 15.55
C SER A 402 16.70 -3.64 15.93
N ARG A 403 17.52 -4.69 16.02
CA ARG A 403 18.97 -4.54 16.25
C ARG A 403 19.69 -3.94 15.04
N HIS A 404 19.28 -4.32 13.83
CA HIS A 404 19.77 -3.66 12.63
C HIS A 404 19.41 -2.17 12.61
N TYR A 405 18.19 -1.82 13.04
CA TYR A 405 17.82 -0.42 13.17
C TYR A 405 18.67 0.34 14.20
N ALA A 406 18.98 -0.30 15.33
CA ALA A 406 19.90 0.29 16.33
C ALA A 406 21.30 0.56 15.73
N ASP A 407 21.84 -0.35 14.91
CA ASP A 407 23.10 -0.11 14.19
C ASP A 407 22.98 1.10 13.23
N LEU A 408 21.81 1.28 12.58
CA LEU A 408 21.56 2.47 11.72
C LEU A 408 21.50 3.76 12.55
N VAL A 409 20.86 3.74 13.71
CA VAL A 409 20.78 4.87 14.63
C VAL A 409 22.18 5.28 15.11
N GLU A 410 23.02 4.32 15.49
CA GLU A 410 24.40 4.58 15.89
C GLU A 410 25.19 5.27 14.75
N ARG A 411 24.98 4.83 13.52
CA ARG A 411 25.71 5.35 12.36
C ARG A 411 25.17 6.69 11.84
N TYR A 412 23.86 6.89 11.86
CA TYR A 412 23.19 7.97 11.13
C TYR A 412 22.42 8.95 12.02
N GLY A 413 22.31 8.68 13.33
CA GLY A 413 21.52 9.44 14.29
C GLY A 413 20.10 8.90 14.49
N ASP A 414 19.45 9.33 15.58
CA ASP A 414 18.13 8.87 16.00
C ASP A 414 17.04 9.90 15.61
N PRO A 415 16.24 9.66 14.57
CA PRO A 415 15.19 10.58 14.17
C PRO A 415 13.97 10.45 15.10
N ALA A 416 13.49 11.58 15.61
CA ALA A 416 12.16 11.69 16.17
C ALA A 416 11.18 12.07 15.06
N TYR A 417 10.13 11.27 14.87
CA TYR A 417 9.13 11.44 13.82
C TYR A 417 7.72 11.44 14.42
N ALA A 418 6.88 12.36 13.98
CA ALA A 418 5.46 12.33 14.33
C ALA A 418 4.60 13.03 13.26
N ARG A 419 3.31 12.62 13.22
CA ARG A 419 2.26 13.29 12.46
C ARG A 419 1.33 14.01 13.44
N VAL A 420 0.96 15.23 13.11
CA VAL A 420 -0.09 16.00 13.79
C VAL A 420 -1.09 16.52 12.79
N ASP A 421 -2.35 16.60 13.18
CA ASP A 421 -3.43 17.13 12.37
C ASP A 421 -3.76 18.55 12.86
N ALA A 422 -4.07 19.45 11.90
CA ALA A 422 -4.45 20.82 12.20
C ALA A 422 -5.77 21.16 11.46
N PRO A 423 -6.72 21.84 12.13
CA PRO A 423 -7.99 22.23 11.51
C PRO A 423 -7.79 23.08 10.25
N ALA A 424 -8.57 22.79 9.20
CA ALA A 424 -8.55 23.60 7.97
C ALA A 424 -9.90 23.56 7.28
N SER A 425 -10.37 24.75 6.89
CA SER A 425 -11.53 24.89 6.05
C SER A 425 -11.28 24.36 4.63
N ARG A 426 -12.34 24.08 3.90
CA ARG A 426 -12.25 23.64 2.50
C ARG A 426 -11.44 24.63 1.63
N ALA A 427 -11.60 25.93 1.86
CA ALA A 427 -10.85 26.96 1.14
C ALA A 427 -9.35 26.91 1.45
N GLN A 428 -8.98 26.75 2.74
CA GLN A 428 -7.59 26.59 3.16
C GLN A 428 -6.97 25.33 2.59
N LYS A 429 -7.69 24.20 2.60
CA LYS A 429 -7.23 22.94 1.99
C LYS A 429 -6.95 23.12 0.49
N ALA A 430 -7.84 23.83 -0.23
CA ALA A 430 -7.67 24.09 -1.65
C ALA A 430 -6.48 25.04 -1.94
N LYS A 431 -6.22 26.01 -1.06
CA LYS A 431 -5.06 26.91 -1.14
C LYS A 431 -3.77 26.14 -0.87
N LEU A 432 -3.73 25.32 0.20
CA LEU A 432 -2.57 24.50 0.53
C LEU A 432 -2.16 23.56 -0.61
N ALA A 433 -3.13 22.94 -1.28
CA ALA A 433 -2.89 22.05 -2.41
C ALA A 433 -2.26 22.73 -3.64
N LYS A 434 -2.33 24.08 -3.70
CA LYS A 434 -1.86 24.90 -4.83
C LYS A 434 -0.75 25.86 -4.45
N LEU A 435 -0.17 25.74 -3.24
CA LEU A 435 0.94 26.59 -2.82
C LEU A 435 2.11 26.49 -3.80
N ALA A 436 2.79 27.62 -3.98
CA ALA A 436 4.07 27.67 -4.66
C ALA A 436 5.19 27.99 -3.64
N PRO A 437 6.45 27.61 -3.89
CA PRO A 437 7.54 27.84 -2.97
C PRO A 437 7.71 29.31 -2.55
N GLN A 438 7.39 30.25 -3.44
CA GLN A 438 7.44 31.70 -3.18
C GLN A 438 6.36 32.20 -2.22
N ASP A 439 5.28 31.46 -2.01
CA ASP A 439 4.22 31.80 -1.06
C ASP A 439 4.68 31.62 0.40
N VAL A 440 5.82 30.94 0.59
CA VAL A 440 6.41 30.67 1.89
C VAL A 440 7.53 31.66 2.17
N SER A 441 7.25 32.69 2.94
CA SER A 441 8.22 33.77 3.26
C SER A 441 9.27 33.37 4.29
N ALA A 442 8.99 32.34 5.12
CA ALA A 442 9.93 31.88 6.17
C ALA A 442 11.30 31.52 5.60
N THR A 443 12.37 31.91 6.27
CA THR A 443 13.77 31.58 5.93
C THR A 443 14.38 30.59 6.91
N GLU A 444 13.76 30.42 8.06
CA GLU A 444 14.18 29.50 9.13
C GLU A 444 13.02 28.63 9.57
N LEU A 445 13.35 27.43 10.08
CA LEU A 445 12.44 26.46 10.67
C LEU A 445 13.08 25.98 11.99
N ALA A 446 12.41 26.23 13.12
CA ALA A 446 12.88 25.82 14.44
C ALA A 446 14.36 26.20 14.74
N GLY A 447 14.78 27.42 14.34
CA GLY A 447 16.13 27.94 14.55
C GLY A 447 17.19 27.43 13.54
N GLU A 448 16.79 26.72 12.50
CA GLU A 448 17.68 26.28 11.40
C GLU A 448 17.32 26.95 10.08
N GLN A 449 18.33 27.25 9.28
CA GLN A 449 18.13 27.76 7.92
C GLN A 449 17.36 26.75 7.05
N ILE A 450 16.35 27.20 6.34
CA ILE A 450 15.61 26.39 5.38
C ILE A 450 16.51 26.11 4.18
N THR A 451 16.69 24.83 3.87
CA THR A 451 17.49 24.37 2.73
C THR A 451 16.66 24.17 1.46
N ALA A 452 15.38 23.82 1.61
CA ALA A 452 14.45 23.72 0.48
C ALA A 452 12.98 23.96 0.89
N LYS A 453 12.21 24.47 -0.07
CA LYS A 453 10.75 24.62 -0.03
C LYS A 453 10.20 23.94 -1.28
N LEU A 454 9.50 22.82 -1.11
CA LEU A 454 9.11 21.93 -2.21
C LEU A 454 7.59 21.86 -2.32
N THR A 455 7.09 22.04 -3.51
CA THR A 455 5.69 21.80 -3.91
C THR A 455 5.59 20.75 -5.02
N GLU A 456 6.75 20.31 -5.52
CA GLU A 456 6.94 19.20 -6.45
C GLU A 456 7.94 18.21 -5.83
N ALA A 457 7.75 16.93 -6.10
CA ALA A 457 8.63 15.89 -5.58
C ALA A 457 9.94 15.84 -6.37
N PRO A 458 11.11 15.80 -5.70
CA PRO A 458 12.41 15.84 -6.37
C PRO A 458 12.65 14.68 -7.35
N GLY A 459 12.08 13.51 -7.06
CA GLY A 459 12.35 12.30 -7.85
C GLY A 459 11.65 12.24 -9.19
N ASN A 460 10.49 12.91 -9.35
CA ASN A 460 9.70 12.80 -10.59
C ASN A 460 9.02 14.10 -11.04
N GLY A 461 9.24 15.22 -10.35
CA GLY A 461 8.62 16.52 -10.67
C GLY A 461 7.10 16.58 -10.46
N ALA A 462 6.49 15.55 -9.90
CA ALA A 462 5.06 15.52 -9.70
C ALA A 462 4.65 16.42 -8.52
N ALA A 463 3.51 17.11 -8.66
CA ALA A 463 2.98 17.98 -7.63
C ALA A 463 2.73 17.22 -6.32
N ILE A 464 3.20 17.76 -5.20
CA ILE A 464 3.01 17.20 -3.86
C ILE A 464 1.54 17.34 -3.41
N GLY A 465 0.83 18.35 -3.93
CA GLY A 465 -0.48 18.74 -3.45
C GLY A 465 -0.43 19.30 -2.02
N GLY A 466 0.65 20.00 -1.69
CA GLY A 466 0.98 20.55 -0.40
C GLY A 466 2.36 21.20 -0.40
N LEU A 467 2.97 21.27 0.77
CA LEU A 467 4.28 21.89 0.99
C LEU A 467 5.19 20.95 1.79
N LYS A 468 6.45 20.80 1.36
CA LYS A 468 7.53 20.23 2.19
C LYS A 468 8.61 21.29 2.40
N VAL A 469 9.06 21.45 3.63
CA VAL A 469 10.17 22.36 4.00
C VAL A 469 11.24 21.54 4.69
N THR A 470 12.48 21.74 4.30
CA THR A 470 13.63 20.99 4.85
C THR A 470 14.69 21.92 5.44
N THR A 471 15.38 21.44 6.45
CA THR A 471 16.62 22.04 7.02
C THR A 471 17.72 20.99 7.00
N GLU A 472 18.86 21.23 7.63
CA GLU A 472 19.94 20.27 7.75
C GLU A 472 19.55 19.04 8.60
N SER A 473 18.82 19.25 9.71
CA SER A 473 18.52 18.19 10.67
C SER A 473 17.02 17.86 10.79
N ALA A 474 16.14 18.59 10.10
CA ALA A 474 14.70 18.43 10.25
C ALA A 474 13.94 18.73 8.94
N TRP A 475 12.70 18.30 8.91
CA TRP A 475 11.76 18.65 7.85
C TRP A 475 10.32 18.57 8.35
N PHE A 476 9.43 19.26 7.66
CA PHE A 476 7.99 18.96 7.72
C PHE A 476 7.38 18.89 6.34
N ALA A 477 6.26 18.16 6.22
CA ALA A 477 5.40 18.16 5.05
C ALA A 477 3.94 18.38 5.48
N ALA A 478 3.28 19.38 4.90
CA ALA A 478 1.88 19.71 5.16
C ALA A 478 1.03 19.38 3.95
N ARG A 479 -0.04 18.60 4.14
CA ARG A 479 -0.94 18.14 3.08
C ARG A 479 -2.40 18.20 3.52
N PRO A 480 -3.34 18.64 2.65
CA PRO A 480 -4.77 18.61 2.97
C PRO A 480 -5.26 17.16 3.12
N SER A 481 -6.15 16.93 4.09
CA SER A 481 -6.91 15.69 4.17
C SER A 481 -7.98 15.65 3.06
N GLY A 482 -8.12 14.51 2.38
CA GLY A 482 -9.17 14.31 1.37
C GLY A 482 -10.55 14.10 1.98
N THR A 483 -10.62 13.62 3.23
CA THR A 483 -11.88 13.16 3.87
C THR A 483 -12.28 13.96 5.12
N GLU A 484 -11.36 14.73 5.69
CA GLU A 484 -11.56 15.44 6.96
C GLU A 484 -11.26 16.93 6.79
N ASP A 485 -11.83 17.77 7.66
CA ASP A 485 -11.59 19.22 7.66
C ASP A 485 -10.31 19.59 8.43
N VAL A 486 -9.22 18.92 8.00
CA VAL A 486 -7.86 19.11 8.55
C VAL A 486 -6.84 19.10 7.42
N TYR A 487 -5.65 19.64 7.70
CA TYR A 487 -4.43 19.26 7.00
C TYR A 487 -3.52 18.48 7.94
N LYS A 488 -2.70 17.60 7.38
CA LYS A 488 -1.79 16.72 8.11
C LYS A 488 -0.39 17.27 7.99
N ILE A 489 0.28 17.46 9.13
CA ILE A 489 1.70 17.81 9.21
C ILE A 489 2.47 16.56 9.60
N TYR A 490 3.31 16.08 8.72
CA TYR A 490 4.35 15.09 9.00
C TYR A 490 5.62 15.85 9.32
N ALA A 491 6.33 15.51 10.38
CA ALA A 491 7.56 16.17 10.77
C ALA A 491 8.57 15.17 11.34
N GLU A 492 9.84 15.46 11.13
CA GLU A 492 10.96 14.69 11.63
C GLU A 492 12.11 15.60 12.05
N SER A 493 12.81 15.19 13.10
CA SER A 493 14.04 15.86 13.56
C SER A 493 15.07 14.86 14.07
N PHE A 494 16.32 15.03 13.69
CA PHE A 494 17.48 14.29 14.20
C PHE A 494 18.07 14.94 15.47
N LYS A 495 17.45 15.98 16.02
CA LYS A 495 17.81 16.63 17.30
C LYS A 495 16.90 16.22 18.46
N GLY A 496 16.13 15.14 18.29
CA GLY A 496 15.27 14.57 19.31
C GLY A 496 13.88 15.20 19.42
N LYS A 497 13.12 14.74 20.42
CA LYS A 497 11.67 15.02 20.55
C LYS A 497 11.35 16.50 20.84
N ASP A 498 12.18 17.18 21.61
CA ASP A 498 11.95 18.61 21.95
C ASP A 498 12.10 19.49 20.72
N HIS A 499 13.11 19.22 19.88
CA HIS A 499 13.27 19.93 18.60
C HIS A 499 12.17 19.54 17.59
N LEU A 500 11.72 18.29 17.58
CA LEU A 500 10.55 17.88 16.77
C LEU A 500 9.31 18.70 17.13
N ALA A 501 9.03 18.93 18.42
CA ALA A 501 7.91 19.76 18.85
C ALA A 501 8.05 21.21 18.34
N GLN A 502 9.24 21.79 18.40
CA GLN A 502 9.52 23.11 17.82
C GLN A 502 9.31 23.15 16.30
N VAL A 503 9.73 22.09 15.58
CA VAL A 503 9.49 21.94 14.13
C VAL A 503 7.99 21.89 13.82
N GLN A 504 7.21 21.17 14.62
CA GLN A 504 5.76 21.09 14.44
C GLN A 504 5.05 22.43 14.68
N ASP A 505 5.47 23.18 15.70
CA ASP A 505 4.91 24.51 15.99
C ASP A 505 5.28 25.51 14.88
N ALA A 506 6.55 25.54 14.48
CA ALA A 506 7.01 26.36 13.35
C ALA A 506 6.31 25.98 12.03
N ALA A 507 6.05 24.70 11.80
CA ALA A 507 5.29 24.23 10.63
C ALA A 507 3.86 24.78 10.61
N ARG A 508 3.17 24.81 11.76
CA ARG A 508 1.83 25.44 11.86
C ARG A 508 1.86 26.92 11.53
N GLU A 509 2.87 27.65 12.05
CA GLU A 509 3.05 29.06 11.76
C GLU A 509 3.33 29.33 10.30
N VAL A 510 4.27 28.58 9.69
CA VAL A 510 4.61 28.70 8.25
C VAL A 510 3.41 28.43 7.37
N VAL A 511 2.66 27.35 7.66
CA VAL A 511 1.47 27.00 6.88
C VAL A 511 0.36 28.05 7.08
N SER A 512 0.12 28.48 8.32
CA SER A 512 -0.90 29.50 8.60
C SER A 512 -0.60 30.83 7.92
N ALA A 513 0.67 31.27 7.94
CA ALA A 513 1.09 32.48 7.24
C ALA A 513 0.91 32.39 5.71
N ALA A 514 1.21 31.22 5.12
CA ALA A 514 1.02 30.99 3.69
C ALA A 514 -0.46 30.89 3.29
N LEU A 515 -1.32 30.45 4.21
CA LEU A 515 -2.76 30.33 3.96
C LEU A 515 -3.52 31.66 4.19
N GLY A 516 -3.01 32.58 4.96
CA GLY A 516 -3.58 33.91 5.23
C GLY A 516 -4.69 33.87 6.24
#